data_bf262dc0c5d3e934996588e6fe100d53
#
_entry.id   bf262dc0c5d3e934996588e6fe100d53
#
_cell.length_a   1.000
_cell.length_b   1.000
_cell.length_c   1.000
_cell.angle_alpha   90.00
_cell.angle_beta   90.00
_cell.angle_gamma   90.00
#
_symmetry.space_group_name_H-M   'P 1'
#
loop_
_entity.id
_entity.type
_entity.pdbx_description
1 polymer ?
#
loop_
_entity_poly.entity_id
_entity_poly.type
_entity_poly.pdbx_seq_one_letter_code
_entity_poly.pdbx_strand_id
1 'polypeptide(L)'
;YNENTLTDYNAYNLKVSAGLYYKISDNTTVSLTGNFGSTNTIYTGTDRFSLQDTKIGQYKAEVTGRNFYARAYTTQEDAGNSYDMVATSTLINESYAPTATVWAPTYIGTYAQAFGAALALGQTPAQAYVSASAAARTNADKNRYQPGTAAFNNSLDSLKKLAIPAGGKFNDKTNLYVVEGMYNFSDLIKWADISIGASTKEYVLNSHGTIFADTAGVININETGAFVQIQKGFFDNYLKITVAGRYDKNSNFKGRFTPRITAVYEVAKDNYIRASYQTAYRFPSTQNQYINLQTGSARLIGGLPQFISYYGLTSDTYDTAALGNYARTGVPPTQYQFKEFKPETVASWELGYKGLIANKLFIDVYGFYAQYTDFIGLTVLVKNPLTEGQNALNTFGIYTNSSNKVNTVGAGIGLQYTLPKGFFVGGNLAYNDLSNNDANVLTQFNTPKIKYNISVGNYTIKKVFGFNLTYHWQDSYVYESSFISGTTPSFGALDAQISMKLPKLQNSMIKIGATNLLNKYYVDAIGNSQIGGLYYISLGYNVF
;
A
#
# COMPACT_ATOMS: atom_id res chain seq x y z
N TYR A 1 3.71 -9.97 24.67
CA TYR A 1 4.91 -9.15 24.96
C TYR A 1 4.77 -7.75 24.39
N ASN A 2 5.42 -6.77 25.00
CA ASN A 2 5.47 -5.41 24.47
C ASN A 2 6.45 -5.34 23.30
N GLU A 3 6.13 -4.56 22.27
CA GLU A 3 6.93 -4.44 21.04
C GLU A 3 8.38 -4.03 21.31
N ASN A 4 8.59 -3.08 22.25
CA ASN A 4 9.94 -2.62 22.64
C ASN A 4 10.82 -3.71 23.29
N THR A 5 10.26 -4.88 23.61
CA THR A 5 11.03 -6.03 24.09
C THR A 5 11.37 -7.03 22.98
N LEU A 6 10.75 -6.86 21.81
CA LEU A 6 10.89 -7.77 20.65
C LEU A 6 11.84 -7.20 19.59
N THR A 7 12.05 -5.90 19.53
CA THR A 7 12.86 -5.24 18.52
C THR A 7 13.59 -4.03 19.05
N ASP A 8 14.66 -3.62 18.35
CA ASP A 8 15.35 -2.35 18.54
C ASP A 8 14.69 -1.28 17.64
N TYR A 9 14.45 -0.10 18.19
CA TYR A 9 13.90 1.06 17.47
C TYR A 9 14.97 1.94 16.79
N ASN A 10 16.24 1.53 16.80
CA ASN A 10 17.29 2.24 16.07
C ASN A 10 17.05 2.14 14.56
N ALA A 11 16.34 3.13 14.02
CA ALA A 11 16.03 3.22 12.61
C ALA A 11 17.13 3.95 11.84
N TYR A 12 17.48 3.45 10.67
CA TYR A 12 18.26 4.18 9.69
C TYR A 12 17.71 4.01 8.28
N ASN A 13 18.04 4.94 7.41
CA ASN A 13 17.72 4.86 6.00
C ASN A 13 18.88 5.43 5.19
N LEU A 14 19.63 4.56 4.51
CA LEU A 14 20.68 4.94 3.59
C LEU A 14 20.13 4.86 2.16
N LYS A 15 20.33 5.92 1.37
CA LYS A 15 20.01 5.94 -0.07
C LYS A 15 21.20 6.48 -0.83
N VAL A 16 21.63 5.74 -1.84
CA VAL A 16 22.72 6.14 -2.73
C VAL A 16 22.22 6.07 -4.16
N SER A 17 22.49 7.11 -4.95
CA SER A 17 22.17 7.17 -6.37
C SER A 17 23.40 7.61 -7.15
N ALA A 18 23.69 6.93 -8.26
CA ALA A 18 24.76 7.30 -9.19
C ALA A 18 24.27 7.16 -10.63
N GLY A 19 24.80 7.99 -11.53
CA GLY A 19 24.46 7.95 -12.94
C GLY A 19 25.62 8.40 -13.81
N LEU A 20 25.85 7.65 -14.89
CA LEU A 20 26.77 7.98 -15.96
C LEU A 20 25.95 8.28 -17.21
N TYR A 21 26.26 9.38 -17.88
CA TYR A 21 25.59 9.84 -19.07
C TYR A 21 26.62 10.12 -20.15
N TYR A 22 26.39 9.57 -21.34
CA TYR A 22 27.27 9.80 -22.47
C TYR A 22 26.45 10.22 -23.69
N LYS A 23 26.78 11.39 -24.27
CA LYS A 23 26.17 11.87 -25.51
C LYS A 23 26.87 11.19 -26.69
N ILE A 24 26.18 10.31 -27.38
CA ILE A 24 26.65 9.72 -28.64
C ILE A 24 26.54 10.74 -29.77
N SER A 25 25.51 11.57 -29.73
CA SER A 25 25.28 12.69 -30.65
C SER A 25 24.48 13.78 -29.93
N ASP A 26 24.24 14.93 -30.61
CA ASP A 26 23.43 16.02 -30.04
C ASP A 26 22.01 15.59 -29.66
N ASN A 27 21.49 14.55 -30.29
CA ASN A 27 20.13 14.06 -30.09
C ASN A 27 20.07 12.69 -29.41
N THR A 28 21.19 12.09 -29.05
CA THR A 28 21.21 10.72 -28.51
C THR A 28 22.12 10.62 -27.29
N THR A 29 21.54 10.20 -26.18
CA THR A 29 22.24 9.98 -24.92
C THR A 29 22.08 8.55 -24.46
N VAL A 30 23.17 7.93 -24.03
CA VAL A 30 23.17 6.66 -23.30
C VAL A 30 23.38 6.96 -21.82
N SER A 31 22.66 6.28 -20.95
CA SER A 31 22.84 6.42 -19.52
C SER A 31 22.84 5.07 -18.81
N LEU A 32 23.65 4.99 -17.76
CA LEU A 32 23.65 3.93 -16.77
C LEU A 32 23.38 4.55 -15.41
N THR A 33 22.30 4.14 -14.75
CA THR A 33 21.92 4.67 -13.45
C THR A 33 21.74 3.54 -12.44
N GLY A 34 22.18 3.77 -11.20
CA GLY A 34 22.00 2.85 -10.09
C GLY A 34 21.46 3.59 -8.87
N ASN A 35 20.45 3.00 -8.24
CA ASN A 35 19.92 3.44 -6.95
C ASN A 35 20.03 2.26 -5.99
N PHE A 36 20.51 2.51 -4.80
CA PHE A 36 20.61 1.53 -3.73
C PHE A 36 20.04 2.11 -2.45
N GLY A 37 19.22 1.35 -1.76
CA GLY A 37 18.68 1.66 -0.45
C GLY A 37 18.94 0.55 0.55
N SER A 38 19.24 0.92 1.80
CA SER A 38 19.26 0.00 2.93
C SER A 38 18.56 0.65 4.13
N THR A 39 17.76 -0.12 4.86
CA THR A 39 16.95 0.43 5.94
C THR A 39 16.75 -0.54 7.09
N ASN A 40 16.71 0.02 8.31
CA ASN A 40 16.10 -0.59 9.49
C ASN A 40 14.91 0.25 9.90
N THR A 41 13.75 -0.36 10.07
CA THR A 41 12.52 0.32 10.51
C THR A 41 11.48 -0.67 11.01
N ILE A 42 10.45 -0.15 11.64
CA ILE A 42 9.25 -0.92 11.96
C ILE A 42 8.21 -0.66 10.87
N TYR A 43 7.62 -1.71 10.36
CA TYR A 43 6.59 -1.66 9.33
C TYR A 43 5.30 -2.30 9.84
N THR A 44 4.18 -1.61 9.63
CA THR A 44 2.83 -2.13 9.87
C THR A 44 2.20 -2.44 8.52
N GLY A 45 2.01 -3.71 8.25
CA GLY A 45 1.32 -4.20 7.06
C GLY A 45 0.12 -5.04 7.46
N THR A 46 0.13 -6.28 6.99
CA THR A 46 -0.82 -7.31 7.43
C THR A 46 -0.56 -7.76 8.87
N ASP A 47 0.64 -7.51 9.36
CA ASP A 47 1.08 -7.76 10.72
C ASP A 47 2.10 -6.68 11.12
N ARG A 48 2.82 -6.87 12.21
CA ARG A 48 3.84 -5.95 12.70
C ARG A 48 5.24 -6.51 12.45
N PHE A 49 6.01 -5.85 11.59
CA PHE A 49 7.29 -6.34 11.10
C PHE A 49 8.45 -5.47 11.59
N SER A 50 9.54 -6.11 12.01
CA SER A 50 10.84 -5.48 12.18
C SER A 50 11.65 -5.68 10.90
N LEU A 51 11.79 -4.64 10.10
CA LEU A 51 12.65 -4.64 8.92
C LEU A 51 14.09 -4.36 9.37
N GLN A 52 15.00 -5.29 9.09
CA GLN A 52 16.40 -5.23 9.51
C GLN A 52 17.30 -5.55 8.33
N ASP A 53 18.20 -4.63 8.02
CA ASP A 53 19.13 -4.73 6.88
C ASP A 53 18.42 -4.99 5.54
N THR A 54 17.17 -4.53 5.42
CA THR A 54 16.42 -4.65 4.16
C THR A 54 17.09 -3.81 3.09
N LYS A 55 17.34 -4.41 1.91
CA LYS A 55 18.03 -3.77 0.81
C LYS A 55 17.16 -3.77 -0.44
N ILE A 56 17.20 -2.67 -1.18
CA ILE A 56 16.58 -2.55 -2.50
C ILE A 56 17.59 -1.91 -3.44
N GLY A 57 17.91 -2.59 -4.54
CA GLY A 57 18.72 -2.09 -5.64
C GLY A 57 17.91 -1.90 -6.90
N GLN A 58 18.12 -0.81 -7.62
CA GLN A 58 17.56 -0.59 -8.95
C GLN A 58 18.66 -0.16 -9.90
N TYR A 59 18.83 -0.87 -11.00
CA TYR A 59 19.86 -0.62 -12.00
C TYR A 59 19.21 -0.49 -13.36
N LYS A 60 19.55 0.57 -14.11
CA LYS A 60 18.94 0.89 -15.40
C LYS A 60 20.00 1.26 -16.42
N ALA A 61 19.91 0.68 -17.62
CA ALA A 61 20.54 1.12 -18.84
C ALA A 61 19.49 1.71 -19.79
N GLU A 62 19.76 2.88 -20.34
CA GLU A 62 18.82 3.58 -21.22
C GLU A 62 19.54 4.28 -22.36
N VAL A 63 18.96 4.19 -23.55
CA VAL A 63 19.28 5.02 -24.71
C VAL A 63 18.08 5.88 -25.01
N THR A 64 18.29 7.18 -25.04
CA THR A 64 17.24 8.16 -25.35
C THR A 64 17.68 9.00 -26.55
N GLY A 65 16.84 9.00 -27.58
CA GLY A 65 16.99 9.87 -28.76
C GLY A 65 15.90 10.92 -28.81
N ARG A 66 15.92 11.75 -29.87
CA ARG A 66 14.90 12.79 -30.08
C ARG A 66 13.48 12.20 -30.10
N ASN A 67 13.31 11.06 -30.76
CA ASN A 67 12.00 10.47 -31.05
C ASN A 67 11.82 9.08 -30.45
N PHE A 68 12.80 8.57 -29.71
CA PHE A 68 12.73 7.22 -29.16
C PHE A 68 13.43 7.10 -27.81
N TYR A 69 13.04 6.12 -27.07
CA TYR A 69 13.86 5.55 -26.01
C TYR A 69 13.80 4.02 -26.05
N ALA A 70 14.86 3.40 -25.56
CA ALA A 70 14.91 2.00 -25.21
C ALA A 70 15.62 1.86 -23.87
N ARG A 71 15.03 1.11 -22.93
CA ARG A 71 15.63 0.91 -21.61
C ARG A 71 15.40 -0.50 -21.09
N ALA A 72 16.38 -0.95 -20.33
CA ALA A 72 16.29 -2.17 -19.54
C ALA A 72 16.64 -1.82 -18.09
N TYR A 73 15.86 -2.33 -17.14
CA TYR A 73 16.15 -2.15 -15.73
C TYR A 73 15.75 -3.35 -14.89
N THR A 74 16.36 -3.45 -13.72
CA THR A 74 16.00 -4.44 -12.71
C THR A 74 15.79 -3.76 -11.37
N THR A 75 14.84 -4.29 -10.59
CA THR A 75 14.70 -4.00 -9.16
C THR A 75 14.97 -5.31 -8.42
N GLN A 76 15.88 -5.27 -7.47
CA GLN A 76 16.31 -6.40 -6.66
C GLN A 76 16.02 -6.11 -5.19
N GLU A 77 15.39 -7.04 -4.50
CA GLU A 77 15.04 -6.95 -3.09
C GLU A 77 15.76 -8.03 -2.29
N ASP A 78 16.19 -7.68 -1.07
CA ASP A 78 16.67 -8.62 -0.06
C ASP A 78 16.08 -8.19 1.29
N ALA A 79 15.24 -9.05 1.85
CA ALA A 79 14.61 -8.80 3.15
C ALA A 79 15.60 -8.77 4.33
N GLY A 80 16.86 -9.17 4.11
CA GLY A 80 17.92 -9.12 5.12
C GLY A 80 17.62 -10.00 6.33
N ASN A 81 17.59 -9.36 7.50
CA ASN A 81 17.28 -9.99 8.78
C ASN A 81 15.87 -9.66 9.29
N SER A 82 14.98 -9.25 8.40
CA SER A 82 13.60 -8.86 8.73
C SER A 82 12.78 -10.03 9.26
N TYR A 83 11.90 -9.74 10.22
CA TYR A 83 11.05 -10.75 10.85
C TYR A 83 9.70 -10.19 11.28
N ASP A 84 8.72 -11.09 11.37
CA ASP A 84 7.39 -10.86 11.92
C ASP A 84 7.46 -10.90 13.45
N MET A 85 7.15 -9.79 14.11
CA MET A 85 7.17 -9.68 15.57
C MET A 85 6.00 -10.38 16.23
N VAL A 86 4.84 -10.44 15.57
CA VAL A 86 3.64 -11.12 16.11
C VAL A 86 3.85 -12.62 16.07
N ALA A 87 4.28 -13.16 14.94
CA ALA A 87 4.64 -14.58 14.82
C ALA A 87 5.74 -14.97 15.83
N THR A 88 6.81 -14.16 15.92
CA THR A 88 7.90 -14.39 16.86
C THR A 88 7.42 -14.40 18.32
N SER A 89 6.60 -13.42 18.73
CA SER A 89 6.09 -13.36 20.11
C SER A 89 5.13 -14.50 20.45
N THR A 90 4.33 -14.93 19.47
CA THR A 90 3.46 -16.10 19.61
C THR A 90 4.29 -17.36 19.83
N LEU A 91 5.33 -17.58 19.00
CA LEU A 91 6.21 -18.74 19.12
C LEU A 91 7.04 -18.73 20.41
N ILE A 92 7.41 -17.56 20.96
CA ILE A 92 8.02 -17.49 22.31
C ILE A 92 7.04 -18.04 23.36
N ASN A 93 5.75 -17.69 23.28
CA ASN A 93 4.73 -18.25 24.18
C ASN A 93 4.57 -19.76 24.00
N GLU A 94 4.49 -20.24 22.75
CA GLU A 94 4.39 -21.67 22.44
C GLU A 94 5.61 -22.46 22.93
N SER A 95 6.80 -21.86 23.01
CA SER A 95 8.02 -22.55 23.44
C SER A 95 8.09 -22.84 24.94
N TYR A 96 7.42 -22.05 25.79
CA TYR A 96 7.36 -22.33 27.23
C TYR A 96 6.09 -23.08 27.66
N ALA A 97 4.97 -22.88 26.99
CA ALA A 97 3.68 -23.50 27.31
C ALA A 97 2.82 -23.63 26.04
N PRO A 98 2.97 -24.70 25.25
CA PRO A 98 2.15 -24.93 24.06
C PRO A 98 0.66 -24.74 24.37
N THR A 99 0.01 -23.82 23.61
CA THR A 99 -1.35 -23.36 23.91
C THR A 99 -2.35 -24.53 24.02
N ALA A 100 -2.33 -25.46 23.06
CA ALA A 100 -3.31 -26.53 22.99
C ALA A 100 -3.14 -27.58 24.09
N THR A 101 -1.91 -27.90 24.51
CA THR A 101 -1.59 -29.03 25.37
C THR A 101 -1.22 -28.65 26.80
N VAL A 102 -0.80 -27.42 27.04
CA VAL A 102 -0.34 -26.96 28.36
C VAL A 102 -1.12 -25.72 28.83
N TRP A 103 -1.06 -24.61 28.07
CA TRP A 103 -1.60 -23.34 28.54
C TRP A 103 -3.12 -23.36 28.68
N ALA A 104 -3.86 -23.77 27.63
CA ALA A 104 -5.31 -23.77 27.65
C ALA A 104 -5.89 -24.78 28.65
N PRO A 105 -5.42 -26.05 28.74
CA PRO A 105 -5.86 -26.99 29.78
C PRO A 105 -5.61 -26.47 31.21
N THR A 106 -4.43 -25.88 31.45
CA THR A 106 -4.11 -25.28 32.76
C THR A 106 -5.03 -24.12 33.09
N TYR A 107 -5.27 -23.21 32.12
CA TYR A 107 -6.19 -22.09 32.29
C TYR A 107 -7.61 -22.56 32.58
N ILE A 108 -8.16 -23.46 31.74
CA ILE A 108 -9.54 -23.96 31.88
C ILE A 108 -9.74 -24.68 33.19
N GLY A 109 -8.81 -25.55 33.55
CA GLY A 109 -8.89 -26.30 34.81
C GLY A 109 -8.84 -25.39 36.05
N THR A 110 -7.91 -24.44 36.06
CA THR A 110 -7.81 -23.45 37.16
C THR A 110 -9.03 -22.52 37.20
N TYR A 111 -9.51 -22.10 36.04
CA TYR A 111 -10.72 -21.27 35.95
C TYR A 111 -11.93 -21.97 36.54
N ALA A 112 -12.20 -23.21 36.13
CA ALA A 112 -13.35 -23.97 36.60
C ALA A 112 -13.34 -24.15 38.13
N GLN A 113 -12.17 -24.50 38.70
CA GLN A 113 -12.00 -24.63 40.14
C GLN A 113 -12.20 -23.31 40.88
N ALA A 114 -11.54 -22.22 40.43
CA ALA A 114 -11.63 -20.91 41.07
C ALA A 114 -13.02 -20.29 40.96
N PHE A 115 -13.69 -20.47 39.81
CA PHE A 115 -15.06 -20.00 39.60
C PHE A 115 -16.06 -20.70 40.53
N GLY A 116 -15.99 -22.02 40.63
CA GLY A 116 -16.83 -22.78 41.57
C GLY A 116 -16.58 -22.38 43.04
N ALA A 117 -15.32 -22.24 43.43
CA ALA A 117 -14.97 -21.79 44.78
C ALA A 117 -15.49 -20.38 45.10
N ALA A 118 -15.39 -19.43 44.14
CA ALA A 118 -15.86 -18.07 44.29
C ALA A 118 -17.39 -18.00 44.47
N LEU A 119 -18.14 -18.78 43.73
CA LEU A 119 -19.60 -18.92 43.89
C LEU A 119 -19.97 -19.52 45.26
N ALA A 120 -19.23 -20.56 45.71
CA ALA A 120 -19.45 -21.18 47.02
C ALA A 120 -19.18 -20.19 48.19
N LEU A 121 -18.32 -19.18 47.95
CA LEU A 121 -18.05 -18.08 48.91
C LEU A 121 -19.05 -16.93 48.79
N GLY A 122 -20.13 -17.05 48.00
CA GLY A 122 -21.18 -16.07 47.85
C GLY A 122 -20.90 -14.92 46.89
N GLN A 123 -19.84 -15.03 46.08
CA GLN A 123 -19.62 -14.02 45.03
C GLN A 123 -20.69 -14.10 43.95
N THR A 124 -21.04 -12.95 43.38
CA THR A 124 -21.90 -12.93 42.16
C THR A 124 -21.17 -13.58 40.97
N PRO A 125 -21.87 -14.11 39.94
CA PRO A 125 -21.24 -14.69 38.78
C PRO A 125 -20.25 -13.75 38.08
N ALA A 126 -20.52 -12.44 38.06
CA ALA A 126 -19.61 -11.44 37.49
C ALA A 126 -18.31 -11.27 38.32
N GLN A 127 -18.42 -11.27 39.65
CA GLN A 127 -17.25 -11.22 40.51
C GLN A 127 -16.43 -12.50 40.46
N ALA A 128 -17.12 -13.66 40.47
CA ALA A 128 -16.49 -14.99 40.32
C ALA A 128 -15.75 -15.10 38.99
N TYR A 129 -16.33 -14.60 37.88
CA TYR A 129 -15.67 -14.55 36.58
C TYR A 129 -14.34 -13.78 36.61
N VAL A 130 -14.34 -12.57 37.22
CA VAL A 130 -13.14 -11.74 37.29
C VAL A 130 -12.05 -12.42 38.14
N SER A 131 -12.39 -12.89 39.33
CA SER A 131 -11.41 -13.53 40.25
C SER A 131 -10.88 -14.87 39.69
N ALA A 132 -11.75 -15.70 39.09
CA ALA A 132 -11.36 -16.95 38.46
C ALA A 132 -10.47 -16.75 37.23
N SER A 133 -10.80 -15.78 36.38
CA SER A 133 -9.97 -15.43 35.21
C SER A 133 -8.58 -14.97 35.61
N ALA A 134 -8.46 -14.15 36.67
CA ALA A 134 -7.19 -13.69 37.19
C ALA A 134 -6.34 -14.86 37.76
N ALA A 135 -6.94 -15.74 38.56
CA ALA A 135 -6.27 -16.92 39.10
C ALA A 135 -5.81 -17.89 38.01
N ALA A 136 -6.68 -18.14 37.02
CA ALA A 136 -6.37 -18.99 35.87
C ALA A 136 -5.21 -18.45 35.03
N ARG A 137 -5.23 -17.13 34.78
CA ARG A 137 -4.17 -16.44 34.05
C ARG A 137 -2.84 -16.53 34.79
N THR A 138 -2.85 -16.23 36.10
CA THR A 138 -1.65 -16.31 36.94
C THR A 138 -1.02 -17.70 36.92
N ASN A 139 -1.84 -18.79 37.00
CA ASN A 139 -1.34 -20.13 36.97
C ASN A 139 -0.85 -20.56 35.57
N ALA A 140 -1.59 -20.25 34.52
CA ALA A 140 -1.20 -20.59 33.14
C ALA A 140 0.06 -19.86 32.67
N ASP A 141 0.29 -18.60 33.13
CA ASP A 141 1.45 -17.78 32.80
C ASP A 141 2.65 -17.96 33.76
N LYS A 142 2.58 -18.87 34.73
CA LYS A 142 3.57 -19.02 35.81
C LYS A 142 5.02 -19.16 35.33
N ASN A 143 5.24 -19.85 34.21
CA ASN A 143 6.56 -20.12 33.65
C ASN A 143 6.88 -19.27 32.42
N ARG A 144 6.10 -18.21 32.21
CA ARG A 144 6.29 -17.32 31.07
C ARG A 144 7.67 -16.70 31.07
N TYR A 145 8.38 -16.79 29.93
CA TYR A 145 9.67 -16.15 29.78
C TYR A 145 9.53 -14.63 29.94
N GLN A 146 10.29 -14.07 30.89
CA GLN A 146 10.22 -12.63 31.16
C GLN A 146 11.22 -11.87 30.29
N PRO A 147 10.82 -10.77 29.65
CA PRO A 147 11.74 -9.92 28.88
C PRO A 147 13.00 -9.56 29.68
N GLY A 148 14.17 -9.65 29.03
CA GLY A 148 15.48 -9.41 29.63
C GLY A 148 16.12 -10.62 30.30
N THR A 149 15.38 -11.71 30.52
CA THR A 149 15.97 -12.97 31.01
C THR A 149 16.69 -13.73 29.89
N ALA A 150 17.66 -14.57 30.27
CA ALA A 150 18.36 -15.43 29.31
C ALA A 150 17.40 -16.34 28.51
N ALA A 151 16.38 -16.90 29.15
CA ALA A 151 15.38 -17.74 28.49
C ALA A 151 14.62 -16.98 27.41
N PHE A 152 14.14 -15.76 27.70
CA PHE A 152 13.47 -14.90 26.74
C PHE A 152 14.41 -14.50 25.58
N ASN A 153 15.60 -14.01 25.91
CA ASN A 153 16.54 -13.51 24.90
C ASN A 153 17.00 -14.63 23.96
N ASN A 154 17.31 -15.82 24.49
CA ASN A 154 17.70 -16.98 23.69
C ASN A 154 16.56 -17.44 22.77
N SER A 155 15.31 -17.47 23.28
CA SER A 155 14.14 -17.82 22.49
C SER A 155 13.91 -16.79 21.37
N LEU A 156 13.93 -15.50 21.69
CA LEU A 156 13.80 -14.41 20.71
C LEU A 156 14.89 -14.47 19.64
N ASP A 157 16.17 -14.63 20.02
CA ASP A 157 17.32 -14.67 19.11
C ASP A 157 17.31 -15.91 18.21
N SER A 158 16.75 -17.02 18.67
CA SER A 158 16.56 -18.22 17.86
C SER A 158 15.42 -18.01 16.86
N LEU A 159 14.24 -17.61 17.36
CA LEU A 159 13.03 -17.53 16.55
C LEU A 159 13.09 -16.46 15.46
N LYS A 160 13.72 -15.32 15.71
CA LYS A 160 13.91 -14.29 14.68
C LYS A 160 14.89 -14.67 13.57
N LYS A 161 15.63 -15.80 13.71
CA LYS A 161 16.54 -16.35 12.68
C LYS A 161 15.93 -17.51 11.91
N LEU A 162 14.93 -18.18 12.48
CA LEU A 162 14.22 -19.26 11.82
C LEU A 162 13.18 -18.69 10.86
N ALA A 163 13.08 -19.29 9.68
CA ALA A 163 12.10 -18.90 8.66
C ALA A 163 10.65 -19.18 9.13
N ILE A 164 9.71 -18.37 8.73
CA ILE A 164 8.26 -18.64 8.89
C ILE A 164 7.93 -19.96 8.18
N PRO A 165 7.09 -20.85 8.78
CA PRO A 165 6.35 -20.67 10.04
C PRO A 165 7.06 -21.18 11.30
N ALA A 166 8.26 -21.73 11.21
CA ALA A 166 9.01 -22.24 12.36
C ALA A 166 9.60 -21.13 13.25
N GLY A 167 9.73 -19.93 12.72
CA GLY A 167 10.15 -18.71 13.39
C GLY A 167 9.45 -17.50 12.78
N GLY A 168 10.09 -16.33 12.85
CA GLY A 168 9.55 -15.09 12.32
C GLY A 168 10.25 -14.56 11.06
N LYS A 169 11.38 -15.15 10.62
CA LYS A 169 12.24 -14.59 9.58
C LYS A 169 11.61 -14.67 8.19
N PHE A 170 11.74 -13.57 7.44
CA PHE A 170 11.53 -13.53 5.99
C PHE A 170 12.83 -13.78 5.22
N ASN A 171 12.73 -14.56 4.14
CA ASN A 171 13.85 -14.87 3.25
C ASN A 171 13.62 -14.33 1.83
N ASP A 172 12.88 -13.22 1.69
CA ASP A 172 12.51 -12.71 0.38
C ASP A 172 13.70 -12.09 -0.36
N LYS A 173 13.92 -12.55 -1.60
CA LYS A 173 14.88 -12.08 -2.58
C LYS A 173 14.22 -11.96 -3.95
N THR A 174 13.02 -11.43 -3.98
CA THR A 174 12.24 -11.22 -5.18
C THR A 174 12.89 -10.18 -6.09
N ASN A 175 12.87 -10.45 -7.40
CA ASN A 175 13.45 -9.58 -8.41
C ASN A 175 12.42 -9.22 -9.49
N LEU A 176 12.60 -8.06 -10.09
CA LEU A 176 11.87 -7.60 -11.27
C LEU A 176 12.85 -7.22 -12.37
N TYR A 177 12.64 -7.73 -13.58
CA TYR A 177 13.35 -7.34 -14.78
C TYR A 177 12.37 -6.72 -15.79
N VAL A 178 12.75 -5.61 -16.41
CA VAL A 178 11.91 -4.88 -17.37
C VAL A 178 12.74 -4.46 -18.56
N VAL A 179 12.19 -4.66 -19.75
CA VAL A 179 12.69 -4.09 -21.00
C VAL A 179 11.53 -3.38 -21.68
N GLU A 180 11.74 -2.14 -22.08
CA GLU A 180 10.71 -1.37 -22.79
C GLU A 180 11.31 -0.36 -23.76
N GLY A 181 10.54 0.00 -24.75
CA GLY A 181 10.92 1.02 -25.71
C GLY A 181 9.72 1.64 -26.40
N MET A 182 9.95 2.82 -26.95
CA MET A 182 8.97 3.60 -27.67
C MET A 182 9.63 4.37 -28.79
N TYR A 183 8.91 4.55 -29.90
CA TYR A 183 9.28 5.45 -30.99
C TYR A 183 8.11 6.37 -31.32
N ASN A 184 8.40 7.67 -31.47
CA ASN A 184 7.48 8.69 -31.93
C ASN A 184 7.79 9.06 -33.40
N PHE A 185 6.80 8.95 -34.27
CA PHE A 185 6.91 9.15 -35.71
C PHE A 185 6.73 10.60 -36.16
N SER A 186 6.72 11.60 -35.28
CA SER A 186 6.45 13.01 -35.60
C SER A 186 7.40 13.60 -36.65
N ASP A 187 8.63 13.08 -36.80
CA ASP A 187 9.55 13.52 -37.83
C ASP A 187 9.21 12.93 -39.21
N LEU A 188 8.58 11.78 -39.28
CA LEU A 188 8.21 11.06 -40.49
C LEU A 188 6.76 11.35 -40.90
N ILE A 189 5.85 11.46 -39.93
CA ILE A 189 4.42 11.67 -40.15
C ILE A 189 4.04 13.06 -39.67
N LYS A 190 3.62 13.95 -40.58
CA LYS A 190 3.36 15.36 -40.29
C LYS A 190 1.89 15.67 -39.97
N TRP A 191 0.97 14.76 -40.28
CA TRP A 191 -0.47 14.99 -40.10
C TRP A 191 -0.97 14.68 -38.68
N ALA A 192 -0.20 13.88 -37.89
CA ALA A 192 -0.48 13.58 -36.50
C ALA A 192 0.81 13.13 -35.78
N ASP A 193 0.83 13.26 -34.45
CA ASP A 193 1.87 12.67 -33.60
C ASP A 193 1.50 11.21 -33.28
N ILE A 194 2.26 10.28 -33.84
CA ILE A 194 2.03 8.85 -33.64
C ILE A 194 3.17 8.28 -32.82
N SER A 195 2.85 7.59 -31.72
CA SER A 195 3.81 6.87 -30.88
C SER A 195 3.43 5.40 -30.78
N ILE A 196 4.42 4.52 -30.91
CA ILE A 196 4.28 3.07 -30.74
C ILE A 196 5.31 2.63 -29.72
N GLY A 197 4.90 1.78 -28.78
CA GLY A 197 5.80 1.24 -27.77
C GLY A 197 5.43 -0.17 -27.34
N ALA A 198 6.42 -0.85 -26.79
CA ALA A 198 6.27 -2.19 -26.25
C ALA A 198 7.07 -2.35 -24.96
N SER A 199 6.64 -3.27 -24.11
CA SER A 199 7.33 -3.59 -22.87
C SER A 199 7.18 -5.07 -22.53
N THR A 200 8.20 -5.63 -21.87
CA THR A 200 8.13 -6.94 -21.23
C THR A 200 8.67 -6.84 -19.82
N LYS A 201 8.04 -7.57 -18.89
CA LYS A 201 8.43 -7.63 -17.47
C LYS A 201 8.47 -9.08 -17.03
N GLU A 202 9.43 -9.41 -16.19
CA GLU A 202 9.51 -10.69 -15.52
C GLU A 202 9.66 -10.46 -14.02
N TYR A 203 8.72 -10.97 -13.24
CA TYR A 203 8.82 -11.06 -11.79
C TYR A 203 9.37 -12.44 -11.44
N VAL A 204 10.44 -12.47 -10.65
CA VAL A 204 11.06 -13.69 -10.12
C VAL A 204 10.82 -13.72 -8.62
N LEU A 205 9.75 -14.39 -8.18
CA LEU A 205 9.41 -14.51 -6.77
C LEU A 205 10.32 -15.54 -6.13
N ASN A 206 11.02 -15.14 -5.08
CA ASN A 206 12.01 -15.97 -4.39
C ASN A 206 12.00 -15.67 -2.89
N SER A 207 10.99 -16.17 -2.19
CA SER A 207 10.85 -16.01 -0.75
C SER A 207 11.19 -17.27 0.04
N HIS A 208 11.54 -18.38 -0.63
CA HIS A 208 11.77 -19.68 -0.04
C HIS A 208 10.59 -20.15 0.84
N GLY A 209 9.36 -19.85 0.42
CA GLY A 209 8.13 -20.22 1.12
C GLY A 209 7.76 -19.33 2.30
N THR A 210 8.49 -18.23 2.55
CA THR A 210 8.19 -17.34 3.69
C THR A 210 7.11 -16.30 3.39
N ILE A 211 6.85 -16.01 2.10
CA ILE A 211 5.79 -15.09 1.66
C ILE A 211 4.95 -15.72 0.55
N PHE A 212 5.61 -16.32 -0.45
CA PHE A 212 4.97 -16.93 -1.61
C PHE A 212 4.98 -18.45 -1.55
N ALA A 213 4.19 -19.10 -2.38
CA ALA A 213 4.15 -20.56 -2.50
C ALA A 213 5.33 -21.10 -3.34
N ASP A 214 6.54 -20.67 -3.04
CA ASP A 214 7.78 -20.91 -3.79
C ASP A 214 8.76 -21.86 -3.09
N THR A 215 8.26 -22.75 -2.22
CA THR A 215 9.06 -23.76 -1.51
C THR A 215 9.71 -24.77 -2.46
N ALA A 216 9.10 -25.03 -3.63
CA ALA A 216 9.64 -25.93 -4.65
C ALA A 216 10.60 -25.25 -5.62
N GLY A 217 10.80 -23.97 -5.53
CA GLY A 217 11.63 -23.13 -6.40
C GLY A 217 10.97 -21.81 -6.75
N VAL A 218 11.70 -20.95 -7.45
CA VAL A 218 11.25 -19.62 -7.84
C VAL A 218 10.00 -19.66 -8.74
N ILE A 219 9.13 -18.66 -8.59
CA ILE A 219 7.94 -18.50 -9.44
C ILE A 219 8.18 -17.34 -10.39
N ASN A 220 8.13 -17.60 -11.70
CA ASN A 220 8.27 -16.59 -12.72
C ASN A 220 6.90 -16.15 -13.24
N ILE A 221 6.67 -14.84 -13.29
CA ILE A 221 5.46 -14.23 -13.85
C ILE A 221 5.90 -13.27 -14.96
N ASN A 222 5.49 -13.54 -16.19
CA ASN A 222 5.80 -12.71 -17.35
C ASN A 222 4.60 -11.84 -17.73
N GLU A 223 4.88 -10.56 -18.01
CA GLU A 223 3.92 -9.62 -18.58
C GLU A 223 4.52 -8.96 -19.81
N THR A 224 3.79 -8.99 -20.92
CA THR A 224 4.15 -8.30 -22.17
C THR A 224 3.03 -7.41 -22.62
N GLY A 225 3.38 -6.23 -23.18
CA GLY A 225 2.39 -5.31 -23.69
C GLY A 225 2.92 -4.43 -24.80
N ALA A 226 2.01 -3.97 -25.66
CA ALA A 226 2.30 -3.00 -26.72
C ALA A 226 1.17 -1.98 -26.81
N PHE A 227 1.52 -0.77 -27.22
CA PHE A 227 0.55 0.31 -27.39
C PHE A 227 0.81 1.12 -28.66
N VAL A 228 -0.26 1.74 -29.14
CA VAL A 228 -0.23 2.82 -30.12
C VAL A 228 -0.99 4.02 -29.58
N GLN A 229 -0.45 5.20 -29.80
CA GLN A 229 -1.09 6.48 -29.48
C GLN A 229 -1.01 7.41 -30.68
N ILE A 230 -2.12 8.04 -31.01
CA ILE A 230 -2.25 9.03 -32.09
C ILE A 230 -2.81 10.31 -31.48
N GLN A 231 -2.11 11.42 -31.64
CA GLN A 231 -2.55 12.75 -31.23
C GLN A 231 -2.61 13.67 -32.44
N LYS A 232 -3.71 14.41 -32.55
CA LYS A 232 -3.90 15.39 -33.64
C LYS A 232 -4.53 16.67 -33.10
N GLY A 233 -4.00 17.79 -33.57
CA GLY A 233 -4.58 19.12 -33.39
C GLY A 233 -5.55 19.47 -34.51
N PHE A 234 -6.62 20.15 -34.17
CA PHE A 234 -7.64 20.69 -35.04
C PHE A 234 -7.84 22.18 -34.72
N PHE A 235 -8.35 22.96 -35.70
CA PHE A 235 -8.63 24.37 -35.51
C PHE A 235 -7.40 25.13 -34.97
N ASP A 236 -6.30 25.11 -35.70
CA ASP A 236 -5.02 25.72 -35.32
C ASP A 236 -4.52 25.31 -33.92
N ASN A 237 -4.77 24.03 -33.55
CA ASN A 237 -4.46 23.41 -32.26
C ASN A 237 -5.32 23.88 -31.07
N TYR A 238 -6.39 24.62 -31.28
CA TYR A 238 -7.35 24.90 -30.21
C TYR A 238 -8.00 23.61 -29.66
N LEU A 239 -8.21 22.60 -30.52
CA LEU A 239 -8.70 21.27 -30.09
C LEU A 239 -7.61 20.22 -30.35
N LYS A 240 -7.17 19.54 -29.29
CA LYS A 240 -6.28 18.39 -29.38
C LYS A 240 -7.03 17.12 -29.00
N ILE A 241 -7.03 16.13 -29.88
CA ILE A 241 -7.62 14.81 -29.63
C ILE A 241 -6.49 13.79 -29.60
N THR A 242 -6.48 12.97 -28.54
CA THR A 242 -5.56 11.84 -28.40
C THR A 242 -6.38 10.55 -28.31
N VAL A 243 -6.06 9.59 -29.17
CA VAL A 243 -6.60 8.22 -29.14
C VAL A 243 -5.45 7.26 -28.88
N ALA A 244 -5.63 6.33 -27.95
CA ALA A 244 -4.63 5.31 -27.68
C ALA A 244 -5.28 3.95 -27.46
N GLY A 245 -4.57 2.91 -27.81
CA GLY A 245 -4.94 1.53 -27.51
C GLY A 245 -3.72 0.76 -27.04
N ARG A 246 -3.90 -0.05 -26.00
CA ARG A 246 -2.86 -0.89 -25.43
C ARG A 246 -3.38 -2.31 -25.27
N TYR A 247 -2.56 -3.28 -25.62
CA TYR A 247 -2.81 -4.69 -25.35
C TYR A 247 -1.72 -5.23 -24.44
N ASP A 248 -2.14 -5.98 -23.40
CA ASP A 248 -1.22 -6.61 -22.45
C ASP A 248 -1.63 -8.04 -22.15
N LYS A 249 -0.64 -8.89 -21.90
CA LYS A 249 -0.78 -10.30 -21.56
C LYS A 249 0.10 -10.64 -20.36
N ASN A 250 -0.50 -11.29 -19.36
CA ASN A 250 0.19 -11.89 -18.22
C ASN A 250 0.20 -13.41 -18.38
N SER A 251 1.22 -14.11 -17.86
CA SER A 251 1.34 -15.58 -17.96
C SER A 251 0.15 -16.33 -17.39
N ASN A 252 -0.49 -15.81 -16.32
CA ASN A 252 -1.58 -16.47 -15.60
C ASN A 252 -2.98 -16.04 -16.06
N PHE A 253 -3.11 -14.97 -16.85
CA PHE A 253 -4.39 -14.39 -17.25
C PHE A 253 -4.50 -14.17 -18.74
N LYS A 254 -5.73 -14.12 -19.25
CA LYS A 254 -6.02 -13.75 -20.64
C LYS A 254 -5.59 -12.31 -20.92
N GLY A 255 -5.15 -12.05 -22.14
CA GLY A 255 -4.76 -10.71 -22.58
C GLY A 255 -5.93 -9.71 -22.53
N ARG A 256 -5.60 -8.44 -22.34
CA ARG A 256 -6.56 -7.34 -22.23
C ARG A 256 -6.20 -6.21 -23.19
N PHE A 257 -7.22 -5.67 -23.85
CA PHE A 257 -7.12 -4.46 -24.65
C PHE A 257 -7.81 -3.30 -23.94
N THR A 258 -7.14 -2.15 -23.90
CA THR A 258 -7.61 -0.94 -23.20
C THR A 258 -7.55 0.27 -24.14
N PRO A 259 -8.68 0.74 -24.65
CA PRO A 259 -8.79 2.00 -25.38
C PRO A 259 -8.86 3.21 -24.45
N ARG A 260 -8.35 4.33 -24.96
CA ARG A 260 -8.45 5.66 -24.34
C ARG A 260 -8.69 6.71 -25.43
N ILE A 261 -9.56 7.67 -25.11
CA ILE A 261 -9.73 8.90 -25.90
C ILE A 261 -9.72 10.11 -24.95
N THR A 262 -9.00 11.15 -25.33
CA THR A 262 -8.94 12.41 -24.59
C THR A 262 -9.09 13.57 -25.55
N ALA A 263 -9.89 14.55 -25.20
CA ALA A 263 -10.02 15.83 -25.91
C ALA A 263 -9.63 16.96 -24.96
N VAL A 264 -8.81 17.88 -25.45
CA VAL A 264 -8.43 19.12 -24.75
C VAL A 264 -8.74 20.29 -25.68
N TYR A 265 -9.59 21.19 -25.21
CA TYR A 265 -10.00 22.38 -25.95
C TYR A 265 -9.56 23.65 -25.24
N GLU A 266 -8.81 24.50 -25.93
CA GLU A 266 -8.40 25.82 -25.47
C GLU A 266 -9.55 26.81 -25.71
N VAL A 267 -10.32 27.12 -24.65
CA VAL A 267 -11.47 28.03 -24.71
C VAL A 267 -11.06 29.51 -24.75
N ALA A 268 -9.89 29.80 -24.19
CA ALA A 268 -9.21 31.10 -24.23
C ALA A 268 -7.73 30.86 -23.94
N LYS A 269 -6.88 31.87 -24.18
CA LYS A 269 -5.45 31.76 -23.88
C LYS A 269 -5.20 31.29 -22.46
N ASP A 270 -4.41 30.22 -22.31
CA ASP A 270 -4.06 29.58 -21.04
C ASP A 270 -5.28 29.01 -20.27
N ASN A 271 -6.39 28.72 -20.96
CA ASN A 271 -7.61 28.19 -20.36
C ASN A 271 -8.14 26.99 -21.18
N TYR A 272 -8.23 25.84 -20.55
CA TYR A 272 -8.48 24.55 -21.20
C TYR A 272 -9.63 23.80 -20.54
N ILE A 273 -10.53 23.26 -21.34
CA ILE A 273 -11.47 22.21 -20.94
C ILE A 273 -10.91 20.88 -21.41
N ARG A 274 -10.94 19.88 -20.56
CA ARG A 274 -10.54 18.51 -20.89
C ARG A 274 -11.67 17.53 -20.63
N ALA A 275 -11.84 16.59 -21.55
CA ALA A 275 -12.73 15.46 -21.38
C ALA A 275 -11.99 14.19 -21.74
N SER A 276 -12.18 13.11 -20.99
CA SER A 276 -11.61 11.82 -21.31
C SER A 276 -12.56 10.67 -21.01
N TYR A 277 -12.48 9.66 -21.87
CA TYR A 277 -12.96 8.31 -21.62
C TYR A 277 -11.77 7.36 -21.71
N GLN A 278 -11.61 6.52 -20.69
CA GLN A 278 -10.54 5.55 -20.68
C GLN A 278 -11.00 4.25 -20.04
N THR A 279 -10.50 3.16 -20.58
CA THR A 279 -10.53 1.89 -19.90
C THR A 279 -9.12 1.58 -19.38
N ALA A 280 -9.05 0.91 -18.26
CA ALA A 280 -7.82 0.38 -17.73
C ALA A 280 -8.09 -0.99 -17.11
N TYR A 281 -7.03 -1.72 -16.82
CA TYR A 281 -7.13 -2.97 -16.08
C TYR A 281 -5.96 -3.07 -15.11
N ARG A 282 -6.11 -3.96 -14.14
CA ARG A 282 -5.06 -4.34 -13.21
C ARG A 282 -4.98 -5.86 -13.18
N PHE A 283 -3.86 -6.42 -13.64
CA PHE A 283 -3.57 -7.81 -13.28
C PHE A 283 -3.45 -7.91 -11.75
N PRO A 284 -3.91 -9.01 -11.14
CA PRO A 284 -3.66 -9.25 -9.74
C PRO A 284 -2.16 -9.11 -9.44
N SER A 285 -1.80 -8.47 -8.33
CA SER A 285 -0.40 -8.34 -7.92
C SER A 285 0.24 -9.71 -7.68
N THR A 286 1.56 -9.77 -7.56
CA THR A 286 2.27 -11.00 -7.21
C THR A 286 1.73 -11.63 -5.92
N GLN A 287 1.41 -10.80 -4.92
CA GLN A 287 0.77 -11.25 -3.68
C GLN A 287 -0.66 -11.76 -3.92
N ASN A 288 -1.49 -11.01 -4.67
CA ASN A 288 -2.84 -11.48 -4.98
C ASN A 288 -2.86 -12.82 -5.71
N GLN A 289 -1.78 -13.15 -6.44
CA GLN A 289 -1.65 -14.41 -7.17
C GLN A 289 -1.07 -15.53 -6.31
N TYR A 290 0.03 -15.28 -5.58
CA TYR A 290 0.90 -16.34 -5.04
C TYR A 290 1.22 -16.24 -3.55
N ILE A 291 0.63 -15.31 -2.79
CA ILE A 291 0.86 -15.26 -1.34
C ILE A 291 0.46 -16.58 -0.70
N ASN A 292 1.27 -17.05 0.24
CA ASN A 292 0.99 -18.22 1.08
C ASN A 292 1.65 -18.01 2.44
N LEU A 293 1.07 -17.13 3.24
CA LEU A 293 1.65 -16.63 4.49
C LEU A 293 0.74 -17.01 5.66
N GLN A 294 1.26 -17.79 6.61
CA GLN A 294 0.59 -18.01 7.88
C GLN A 294 0.87 -16.84 8.82
N THR A 295 -0.20 -16.25 9.34
CA THR A 295 -0.15 -15.20 10.35
C THR A 295 -0.74 -15.69 11.67
N GLY A 296 -0.73 -14.84 12.70
CA GLY A 296 -1.31 -15.17 14.00
C GLY A 296 -2.82 -15.41 14.00
N SER A 297 -3.55 -14.88 13.00
CA SER A 297 -5.03 -14.93 12.95
C SER A 297 -5.60 -15.74 11.77
N ALA A 298 -4.86 -15.87 10.67
CA ALA A 298 -5.32 -16.54 9.45
C ALA A 298 -4.14 -16.90 8.54
N ARG A 299 -4.41 -17.75 7.55
CA ARG A 299 -3.51 -17.96 6.42
C ARG A 299 -3.93 -17.09 5.25
N LEU A 300 -3.04 -16.23 4.79
CA LEU A 300 -3.23 -15.50 3.54
C LEU A 300 -2.83 -16.36 2.36
N ILE A 301 -3.71 -16.49 1.38
CA ILE A 301 -3.45 -17.25 0.15
C ILE A 301 -3.84 -16.44 -1.09
N GLY A 302 -3.12 -16.73 -2.18
CA GLY A 302 -3.44 -16.15 -3.49
C GLY A 302 -4.78 -16.64 -4.03
N GLY A 303 -5.38 -15.87 -4.95
CA GLY A 303 -6.67 -16.18 -5.57
C GLY A 303 -6.61 -17.20 -6.70
N LEU A 304 -5.43 -17.72 -7.06
CA LEU A 304 -5.31 -18.70 -8.15
C LEU A 304 -5.93 -20.06 -7.76
N PRO A 305 -6.56 -20.78 -8.71
CA PRO A 305 -7.32 -22.01 -8.43
C PRO A 305 -6.52 -23.11 -7.71
N GLN A 306 -5.20 -23.17 -7.89
CA GLN A 306 -4.34 -24.15 -7.24
C GLN A 306 -4.36 -24.06 -5.71
N PHE A 307 -4.51 -22.87 -5.13
CA PHE A 307 -4.60 -22.69 -3.67
C PHE A 307 -5.90 -23.24 -3.11
N ILE A 308 -7.02 -23.00 -3.83
CA ILE A 308 -8.34 -23.50 -3.45
C ILE A 308 -8.31 -25.04 -3.38
N SER A 309 -7.71 -25.67 -4.41
CA SER A 309 -7.57 -27.12 -4.49
C SER A 309 -6.62 -27.67 -3.42
N TYR A 310 -5.46 -27.04 -3.24
CA TYR A 310 -4.42 -27.48 -2.29
C TYR A 310 -4.93 -27.49 -0.85
N TYR A 311 -5.67 -26.45 -0.44
CA TYR A 311 -6.24 -26.36 0.90
C TYR A 311 -7.61 -27.04 1.04
N GLY A 312 -8.15 -27.62 -0.04
CA GLY A 312 -9.44 -28.30 -0.05
C GLY A 312 -10.60 -27.39 0.34
N LEU A 313 -10.59 -26.14 -0.15
CA LEU A 313 -11.58 -25.12 0.23
C LEU A 313 -12.90 -25.25 -0.54
N THR A 314 -13.01 -26.19 -1.49
CA THR A 314 -14.24 -26.43 -2.27
C THR A 314 -15.35 -27.12 -1.47
N SER A 315 -15.06 -27.58 -0.27
CA SER A 315 -16.03 -28.23 0.63
C SER A 315 -15.92 -27.64 2.04
N ASP A 316 -17.06 -27.56 2.71
CA ASP A 316 -17.18 -27.19 4.12
C ASP A 316 -16.50 -25.85 4.48
N THR A 317 -16.60 -24.89 3.57
CA THR A 317 -15.95 -23.57 3.67
C THR A 317 -17.02 -22.47 3.57
N TYR A 318 -16.96 -21.52 4.48
CA TYR A 318 -17.97 -20.48 4.65
C TYR A 318 -17.30 -19.12 4.85
N ASP A 319 -17.94 -18.05 4.39
CA ASP A 319 -17.51 -16.70 4.73
C ASP A 319 -17.94 -16.30 6.16
N THR A 320 -17.21 -15.36 6.74
CA THR A 320 -17.45 -14.93 8.13
C THR A 320 -18.80 -14.25 8.31
N ALA A 321 -19.38 -13.64 7.28
CA ALA A 321 -20.70 -13.03 7.36
C ALA A 321 -21.80 -14.10 7.43
N ALA A 322 -21.69 -15.17 6.64
CA ALA A 322 -22.60 -16.32 6.70
C ALA A 322 -22.56 -17.00 8.07
N LEU A 323 -21.35 -17.19 8.64
CA LEU A 323 -21.17 -17.74 9.99
C LEU A 323 -21.75 -16.81 11.07
N GLY A 324 -21.53 -15.52 10.98
CA GLY A 324 -22.12 -14.52 11.89
C GLY A 324 -23.63 -14.50 11.83
N ASN A 325 -24.23 -14.70 10.65
CA ASN A 325 -25.67 -14.84 10.51
C ASN A 325 -26.17 -16.13 11.16
N TYR A 326 -25.49 -17.27 10.93
CA TYR A 326 -25.82 -18.53 11.57
C TYR A 326 -25.77 -18.45 13.11
N ALA A 327 -24.72 -17.86 13.66
CA ALA A 327 -24.59 -17.67 15.11
C ALA A 327 -25.75 -16.83 15.72
N ARG A 328 -26.30 -15.89 14.95
CA ARG A 328 -27.38 -14.99 15.40
C ARG A 328 -28.78 -15.57 15.18
N THR A 329 -29.01 -16.33 14.11
CA THR A 329 -30.36 -16.73 13.67
C THR A 329 -30.60 -18.23 13.75
N GLY A 330 -29.56 -19.06 13.87
CA GLY A 330 -29.64 -20.52 13.78
C GLY A 330 -29.86 -21.05 12.35
N VAL A 331 -29.94 -20.18 11.35
CA VAL A 331 -30.12 -20.59 9.94
C VAL A 331 -28.79 -21.14 9.41
N PRO A 332 -28.73 -22.41 8.93
CA PRO A 332 -27.48 -23.00 8.43
C PRO A 332 -26.80 -22.14 7.36
N PRO A 333 -25.49 -21.94 7.44
CA PRO A 333 -24.77 -21.10 6.50
C PRO A 333 -24.70 -21.76 5.12
N THR A 334 -24.75 -20.95 4.06
CA THR A 334 -24.49 -21.42 2.70
C THR A 334 -22.99 -21.50 2.46
N GLN A 335 -22.54 -22.63 1.90
CA GLN A 335 -21.14 -22.84 1.54
C GLN A 335 -20.67 -21.81 0.52
N TYR A 336 -19.45 -21.30 0.70
CA TYR A 336 -18.85 -20.32 -0.21
C TYR A 336 -18.61 -20.91 -1.60
N GLN A 337 -19.01 -20.17 -2.64
CA GLN A 337 -18.86 -20.57 -4.04
C GLN A 337 -17.74 -19.76 -4.69
N PHE A 338 -16.64 -20.46 -5.02
CA PHE A 338 -15.50 -19.84 -5.70
C PHE A 338 -15.83 -19.51 -7.15
N LYS A 339 -15.42 -18.32 -7.59
CA LYS A 339 -15.47 -17.86 -8.99
C LYS A 339 -14.08 -17.86 -9.59
N GLU A 340 -14.00 -17.83 -10.92
CA GLU A 340 -12.74 -17.64 -11.64
C GLU A 340 -12.10 -16.31 -11.24
N PHE A 341 -10.85 -16.34 -10.79
CA PHE A 341 -10.07 -15.16 -10.43
C PHE A 341 -9.59 -14.44 -11.69
N LYS A 342 -9.91 -13.16 -11.84
CA LYS A 342 -9.74 -12.37 -13.06
C LYS A 342 -9.02 -11.05 -12.80
N PRO A 343 -8.37 -10.48 -13.83
CA PRO A 343 -7.92 -9.09 -13.79
C PRO A 343 -9.11 -8.15 -13.62
N GLU A 344 -8.94 -7.20 -12.70
CA GLU A 344 -9.87 -6.11 -12.51
C GLU A 344 -9.85 -5.16 -13.71
N THR A 345 -11.00 -4.67 -14.14
CA THR A 345 -11.12 -3.68 -15.22
C THR A 345 -11.89 -2.46 -14.73
N VAL A 346 -11.57 -1.31 -15.28
CA VAL A 346 -12.26 -0.05 -15.00
C VAL A 346 -12.56 0.69 -16.29
N ALA A 347 -13.76 1.28 -16.37
CA ALA A 347 -14.11 2.31 -17.34
C ALA A 347 -14.32 3.63 -16.59
N SER A 348 -13.67 4.71 -17.04
CA SER A 348 -13.69 6.01 -16.37
C SER A 348 -13.99 7.12 -17.35
N TRP A 349 -14.81 8.06 -16.91
CA TRP A 349 -15.14 9.33 -17.58
C TRP A 349 -14.66 10.48 -16.69
N GLU A 350 -13.98 11.43 -17.29
CA GLU A 350 -13.51 12.62 -16.61
C GLU A 350 -13.85 13.87 -17.41
N LEU A 351 -14.26 14.93 -16.72
CA LEU A 351 -14.37 16.27 -17.23
C LEU A 351 -13.62 17.22 -16.30
N GLY A 352 -12.85 18.15 -16.87
CA GLY A 352 -12.08 19.10 -16.08
C GLY A 352 -11.86 20.42 -16.82
N TYR A 353 -11.55 21.45 -16.03
CA TYR A 353 -11.12 22.75 -16.50
C TYR A 353 -9.82 23.12 -15.80
N LYS A 354 -8.87 23.65 -16.56
CA LYS A 354 -7.61 24.19 -16.05
C LYS A 354 -7.32 25.53 -16.70
N GLY A 355 -7.04 26.55 -15.90
CA GLY A 355 -6.80 27.86 -16.45
C GLY A 355 -5.97 28.78 -15.56
N LEU A 356 -5.40 29.81 -16.20
CA LEU A 356 -4.70 30.90 -15.55
C LEU A 356 -5.40 32.22 -15.91
N ILE A 357 -6.19 32.77 -14.98
CA ILE A 357 -6.98 33.97 -15.17
C ILE A 357 -6.15 35.19 -14.78
N ALA A 358 -6.07 36.15 -15.68
CA ALA A 358 -5.35 37.44 -15.50
C ALA A 358 -3.89 37.27 -14.99
N ASN A 359 -3.23 36.18 -15.35
CA ASN A 359 -1.87 35.79 -14.86
C ASN A 359 -1.73 35.77 -13.33
N LYS A 360 -2.83 35.63 -12.59
CA LYS A 360 -2.85 35.67 -11.12
C LYS A 360 -3.57 34.50 -10.48
N LEU A 361 -4.71 34.10 -11.04
CA LEU A 361 -5.52 33.03 -10.48
C LEU A 361 -5.37 31.76 -11.30
N PHE A 362 -4.65 30.79 -10.76
CA PHE A 362 -4.62 29.44 -11.29
C PHE A 362 -5.79 28.64 -10.73
N ILE A 363 -6.50 27.94 -11.62
CA ILE A 363 -7.65 27.08 -11.32
C ILE A 363 -7.40 25.72 -11.98
N ASP A 364 -7.62 24.63 -11.25
CA ASP A 364 -7.72 23.27 -11.78
C ASP A 364 -8.89 22.59 -11.10
N VAL A 365 -9.96 22.28 -11.86
CA VAL A 365 -11.18 21.64 -11.37
C VAL A 365 -11.45 20.42 -12.23
N TYR A 366 -11.79 19.30 -11.61
CA TYR A 366 -12.19 18.10 -12.33
C TYR A 366 -13.21 17.30 -11.53
N GLY A 367 -13.98 16.50 -12.27
CA GLY A 367 -14.83 15.46 -11.72
C GLY A 367 -14.72 14.20 -12.57
N PHE A 368 -14.83 13.03 -11.94
CA PHE A 368 -14.82 11.76 -12.63
C PHE A 368 -15.84 10.79 -12.04
N TYR A 369 -16.27 9.88 -12.90
CA TYR A 369 -17.00 8.67 -12.53
C TYR A 369 -16.26 7.47 -13.10
N ALA A 370 -16.05 6.44 -12.30
CA ALA A 370 -15.46 5.21 -12.75
C ALA A 370 -16.23 3.99 -12.26
N GLN A 371 -16.35 2.99 -13.12
CA GLN A 371 -17.00 1.72 -12.84
C GLN A 371 -16.00 0.58 -12.99
N TYR A 372 -15.82 -0.16 -11.91
CA TYR A 372 -14.98 -1.34 -11.86
C TYR A 372 -15.80 -2.60 -12.08
N THR A 373 -15.25 -3.51 -12.86
CA THR A 373 -15.77 -4.88 -13.05
C THR A 373 -14.70 -5.86 -12.61
N ASP A 374 -15.10 -6.97 -12.00
CA ASP A 374 -14.19 -7.95 -11.39
C ASP A 374 -13.23 -7.28 -10.36
N PHE A 375 -13.73 -6.34 -9.55
CA PHE A 375 -12.94 -5.63 -8.55
C PHE A 375 -12.25 -6.61 -7.60
N ILE A 376 -10.94 -6.48 -7.43
CA ILE A 376 -10.13 -7.39 -6.61
C ILE A 376 -10.13 -6.92 -5.16
N GLY A 377 -10.57 -7.80 -4.26
CA GLY A 377 -10.55 -7.59 -2.83
C GLY A 377 -10.22 -8.86 -2.07
N LEU A 378 -10.28 -8.80 -0.74
CA LEU A 378 -9.99 -9.90 0.16
C LEU A 378 -11.30 -10.42 0.77
N THR A 379 -11.48 -11.74 0.79
CA THR A 379 -12.56 -12.42 1.52
C THR A 379 -11.96 -13.31 2.61
N VAL A 380 -12.57 -13.29 3.78
CA VAL A 380 -12.16 -14.16 4.90
C VAL A 380 -13.09 -15.36 4.98
N LEU A 381 -12.50 -16.55 4.86
CA LEU A 381 -13.20 -17.82 4.84
C LEU A 381 -12.75 -18.69 6.02
N VAL A 382 -13.66 -19.52 6.52
CA VAL A 382 -13.37 -20.52 7.55
C VAL A 382 -13.74 -21.91 7.02
N LYS A 383 -12.78 -22.84 7.08
CA LYS A 383 -12.97 -24.24 6.72
C LYS A 383 -13.40 -25.04 7.93
N ASN A 384 -14.33 -25.98 7.75
CA ASN A 384 -14.86 -26.87 8.81
C ASN A 384 -15.29 -26.14 10.11
N PRO A 385 -15.92 -24.95 10.06
CA PRO A 385 -16.18 -24.17 11.28
C PRO A 385 -17.19 -24.83 12.22
N LEU A 386 -18.07 -25.69 11.67
CA LEU A 386 -19.13 -26.35 12.45
C LEU A 386 -18.61 -27.55 13.27
N THR A 387 -17.44 -28.10 12.90
CA THR A 387 -16.80 -29.25 13.58
C THR A 387 -15.57 -28.85 14.38
N GLU A 388 -14.78 -27.89 13.88
CA GLU A 388 -13.49 -27.49 14.45
C GLU A 388 -13.53 -26.13 15.15
N GLY A 389 -14.64 -25.38 15.01
CA GLY A 389 -14.70 -23.99 15.39
C GLY A 389 -13.83 -23.13 14.48
N GLN A 390 -13.74 -21.82 14.80
CA GLN A 390 -12.87 -20.90 14.07
C GLN A 390 -11.54 -20.73 14.81
N ASN A 391 -10.42 -20.90 14.10
CA ASN A 391 -9.07 -20.68 14.60
C ASN A 391 -8.11 -20.22 13.47
N ALA A 392 -6.88 -19.88 13.81
CA ALA A 392 -5.91 -19.36 12.83
C ALA A 392 -5.50 -20.39 11.75
N LEU A 393 -5.64 -21.69 12.02
CA LEU A 393 -5.21 -22.74 11.08
C LEU A 393 -6.29 -23.07 10.04
N ASN A 394 -7.57 -22.82 10.35
CA ASN A 394 -8.70 -23.06 9.45
C ASN A 394 -9.34 -21.76 8.93
N THR A 395 -8.80 -20.62 9.28
CA THR A 395 -9.21 -19.31 8.73
C THR A 395 -8.27 -18.90 7.60
N PHE A 396 -8.86 -18.50 6.46
CA PHE A 396 -8.15 -18.15 5.25
C PHE A 396 -8.57 -16.75 4.77
N GLY A 397 -7.58 -15.87 4.54
CA GLY A 397 -7.77 -14.66 3.76
C GLY A 397 -7.41 -14.94 2.30
N ILE A 398 -8.39 -14.89 1.40
CA ILE A 398 -8.20 -15.19 -0.02
C ILE A 398 -8.54 -13.98 -0.89
N TYR A 399 -7.68 -13.69 -1.87
CA TYR A 399 -8.01 -12.69 -2.88
C TYR A 399 -9.03 -13.22 -3.88
N THR A 400 -10.07 -12.43 -4.12
CA THR A 400 -11.18 -12.79 -4.99
C THR A 400 -11.71 -11.57 -5.75
N ASN A 401 -12.60 -11.78 -6.70
CA ASN A 401 -13.29 -10.68 -7.39
C ASN A 401 -14.66 -10.43 -6.77
N SER A 402 -15.01 -9.16 -6.58
CA SER A 402 -16.36 -8.74 -6.20
C SER A 402 -17.41 -9.22 -7.23
N SER A 403 -18.55 -9.65 -6.75
CA SER A 403 -19.69 -10.00 -7.59
C SER A 403 -20.38 -8.78 -8.18
N ASN A 404 -20.26 -7.64 -7.51
CA ASN A 404 -20.86 -6.38 -7.91
C ASN A 404 -19.89 -5.55 -8.75
N LYS A 405 -20.42 -4.71 -9.62
CA LYS A 405 -19.66 -3.61 -10.21
C LYS A 405 -19.48 -2.52 -9.16
N VAL A 406 -18.24 -2.25 -8.80
CA VAL A 406 -17.90 -1.21 -7.82
C VAL A 406 -17.80 0.13 -8.54
N ASN A 407 -18.39 1.17 -7.98
CA ASN A 407 -18.39 2.51 -8.57
C ASN A 407 -17.56 3.45 -7.70
N THR A 408 -16.82 4.36 -8.35
CA THR A 408 -16.17 5.48 -7.68
C THR A 408 -16.58 6.79 -8.32
N VAL A 409 -16.84 7.78 -7.48
CA VAL A 409 -17.06 9.17 -7.88
C VAL A 409 -16.02 10.02 -7.20
N GLY A 410 -15.38 10.90 -7.95
CA GLY A 410 -14.43 11.82 -7.38
C GLY A 410 -14.49 13.19 -8.03
N ALA A 411 -14.10 14.20 -7.26
CA ALA A 411 -13.96 15.56 -7.72
C ALA A 411 -12.78 16.22 -7.01
N GLY A 412 -12.14 17.16 -7.69
CA GLY A 412 -11.08 17.95 -7.11
C GLY A 412 -11.10 19.38 -7.59
N ILE A 413 -10.73 20.29 -6.71
CA ILE A 413 -10.49 21.70 -7.02
C ILE A 413 -9.14 22.12 -6.44
N GLY A 414 -8.29 22.71 -7.28
CA GLY A 414 -7.05 23.37 -6.89
C GLY A 414 -7.11 24.84 -7.28
N LEU A 415 -6.78 25.72 -6.35
CA LEU A 415 -6.75 27.16 -6.55
C LEU A 415 -5.44 27.72 -6.04
N GLN A 416 -4.85 28.66 -6.78
CA GLN A 416 -3.74 29.48 -6.30
C GLN A 416 -3.86 30.89 -6.81
N TYR A 417 -3.90 31.85 -5.91
CA TYR A 417 -3.95 33.25 -6.24
C TYR A 417 -2.62 33.93 -5.89
N THR A 418 -2.00 34.54 -6.89
CA THR A 418 -0.75 35.30 -6.74
C THR A 418 -1.06 36.73 -6.38
N LEU A 419 -0.65 37.14 -5.19
CA LEU A 419 -0.79 38.48 -4.63
C LEU A 419 0.42 39.35 -5.01
N PRO A 420 0.30 40.71 -4.87
CA PRO A 420 1.45 41.59 -5.05
C PRO A 420 2.66 41.20 -4.20
N LYS A 421 3.86 41.58 -4.69
CA LYS A 421 5.14 41.30 -4.01
C LYS A 421 5.47 39.84 -3.83
N GLY A 422 4.88 38.91 -4.65
CA GLY A 422 5.18 37.49 -4.62
C GLY A 422 4.54 36.69 -3.50
N PHE A 423 3.57 37.23 -2.78
CA PHE A 423 2.73 36.45 -1.88
C PHE A 423 1.76 35.58 -2.68
N PHE A 424 1.39 34.47 -2.13
CA PHE A 424 0.34 33.60 -2.67
C PHE A 424 -0.56 33.05 -1.57
N VAL A 425 -1.80 32.82 -1.93
CA VAL A 425 -2.75 32.01 -1.18
C VAL A 425 -3.22 30.90 -2.12
N GLY A 426 -3.22 29.67 -1.66
CA GLY A 426 -3.64 28.55 -2.47
C GLY A 426 -4.18 27.42 -1.63
N GLY A 427 -4.75 26.44 -2.28
CA GLY A 427 -5.23 25.22 -1.63
C GLY A 427 -5.84 24.28 -2.63
N ASN A 428 -6.11 23.09 -2.16
CA ASN A 428 -6.88 22.09 -2.89
C ASN A 428 -7.87 21.37 -1.98
N LEU A 429 -8.94 20.87 -2.58
CA LEU A 429 -9.92 20.02 -1.97
C LEU A 429 -10.15 18.81 -2.89
N ALA A 430 -10.19 17.62 -2.33
CA ALA A 430 -10.52 16.40 -3.04
C ALA A 430 -11.68 15.68 -2.34
N TYR A 431 -12.61 15.20 -3.14
CA TYR A 431 -13.71 14.33 -2.75
C TYR A 431 -13.56 13.00 -3.47
N ASN A 432 -13.71 11.88 -2.74
CA ASN A 432 -13.73 10.52 -3.29
C ASN A 432 -14.76 9.69 -2.54
N ASP A 433 -15.58 8.95 -3.27
CA ASP A 433 -16.55 8.02 -2.72
C ASP A 433 -16.53 6.72 -3.50
N LEU A 434 -16.64 5.59 -2.78
CA LEU A 434 -16.72 4.25 -3.34
C LEU A 434 -18.07 3.65 -2.92
N SER A 435 -18.78 3.05 -3.86
CA SER A 435 -20.12 2.52 -3.64
C SER A 435 -20.37 1.23 -4.40
N ASN A 436 -21.45 0.54 -4.04
CA ASN A 436 -21.91 -0.71 -4.66
C ASN A 436 -20.89 -1.87 -4.53
N ASN A 437 -20.04 -1.85 -3.49
CA ASN A 437 -19.15 -2.97 -3.19
C ASN A 437 -19.93 -4.19 -2.66
N ASP A 438 -19.35 -5.37 -2.84
CA ASP A 438 -19.83 -6.62 -2.24
C ASP A 438 -19.50 -6.60 -0.74
N ALA A 439 -20.50 -6.81 0.11
CA ALA A 439 -20.32 -6.77 1.56
C ALA A 439 -19.37 -7.86 2.10
N ASN A 440 -19.16 -8.94 1.34
CA ASN A 440 -18.28 -10.04 1.71
C ASN A 440 -16.84 -9.86 1.20
N VAL A 441 -16.55 -8.74 0.51
CA VAL A 441 -15.24 -8.43 -0.06
C VAL A 441 -14.72 -7.14 0.56
N LEU A 442 -13.62 -7.26 1.31
CA LEU A 442 -12.90 -6.09 1.82
C LEU A 442 -12.25 -5.36 0.64
N THR A 443 -12.69 -4.13 0.43
CA THR A 443 -12.21 -3.32 -0.71
C THR A 443 -10.82 -2.76 -0.49
N GLN A 444 -10.46 -2.57 0.79
CA GLN A 444 -9.22 -1.90 1.21
C GLN A 444 -9.07 -0.51 0.54
N PHE A 445 -10.17 0.18 0.31
CA PHE A 445 -10.17 1.49 -0.33
C PHE A 445 -9.44 2.54 0.52
N ASN A 446 -9.56 2.47 1.84
CA ASN A 446 -8.77 3.20 2.85
C ASN A 446 -8.56 4.68 2.51
N THR A 447 -9.60 5.35 2.04
CA THR A 447 -9.52 6.72 1.56
C THR A 447 -10.57 7.58 2.24
N PRO A 448 -10.21 8.72 2.86
CA PRO A 448 -11.18 9.67 3.40
C PRO A 448 -12.02 10.28 2.28
N LYS A 449 -13.31 10.49 2.54
CA LYS A 449 -14.22 11.10 1.55
C LYS A 449 -13.79 12.51 1.18
N ILE A 450 -13.37 13.30 2.15
CA ILE A 450 -12.92 14.68 1.96
C ILE A 450 -11.53 14.85 2.55
N LYS A 451 -10.66 15.48 1.78
CA LYS A 451 -9.38 16.01 2.26
C LYS A 451 -9.06 17.34 1.57
N TYR A 452 -8.46 18.25 2.33
CA TYR A 452 -8.05 19.53 1.77
C TYR A 452 -6.78 20.05 2.42
N ASN A 453 -6.13 20.98 1.72
CA ASN A 453 -5.11 21.83 2.29
C ASN A 453 -5.29 23.28 1.86
N ILE A 454 -4.82 24.21 2.71
CA ILE A 454 -4.81 25.65 2.46
C ILE A 454 -3.41 26.13 2.80
N SER A 455 -2.81 26.89 1.89
CA SER A 455 -1.45 27.39 2.03
C SER A 455 -1.39 28.90 1.83
N VAL A 456 -0.51 29.55 2.58
CA VAL A 456 -0.10 30.94 2.37
C VAL A 456 1.41 31.02 2.43
N GLY A 457 2.00 31.79 1.53
CA GLY A 457 3.45 31.90 1.52
C GLY A 457 3.98 33.01 0.61
N ASN A 458 5.29 33.13 0.66
CA ASN A 458 6.09 33.94 -0.24
C ASN A 458 7.51 33.35 -0.29
N TYR A 459 8.04 33.08 -1.47
CA TYR A 459 9.37 32.48 -1.63
C TYR A 459 10.47 33.48 -1.98
N THR A 460 10.13 34.78 -2.08
CA THR A 460 11.03 35.78 -2.66
C THR A 460 11.05 37.10 -1.89
N ILE A 461 10.72 37.12 -0.62
CA ILE A 461 10.78 38.35 0.21
C ILE A 461 12.21 38.91 0.15
N LYS A 462 12.35 40.15 -0.35
CA LYS A 462 13.65 40.81 -0.57
C LYS A 462 14.64 39.91 -1.35
N LYS A 463 14.15 39.00 -2.21
CA LYS A 463 14.93 38.00 -2.98
C LYS A 463 15.73 36.98 -2.16
N VAL A 464 15.65 37.04 -0.86
CA VAL A 464 16.45 36.23 0.08
C VAL A 464 15.60 35.32 0.95
N PHE A 465 14.53 35.85 1.52
CA PHE A 465 13.71 35.12 2.48
C PHE A 465 12.47 34.51 1.81
N GLY A 466 12.02 33.41 2.36
CA GLY A 466 10.76 32.81 2.02
C GLY A 466 10.10 32.17 3.24
N PHE A 467 8.78 32.02 3.19
CA PHE A 467 8.04 31.23 4.14
C PHE A 467 6.87 30.53 3.44
N ASN A 468 6.43 29.45 4.03
CA ASN A 468 5.20 28.73 3.69
C ASN A 468 4.51 28.26 4.95
N LEU A 469 3.21 28.47 5.05
CA LEU A 469 2.34 27.95 6.09
C LEU A 469 1.23 27.15 5.40
N THR A 470 1.03 25.90 5.78
CA THR A 470 0.02 25.02 5.19
C THR A 470 -0.77 24.34 6.29
N TYR A 471 -2.08 24.49 6.26
CA TYR A 471 -2.98 23.67 7.05
C TYR A 471 -3.54 22.57 6.16
N HIS A 472 -3.46 21.32 6.60
CA HIS A 472 -4.08 20.19 5.93
C HIS A 472 -5.06 19.48 6.86
N TRP A 473 -6.12 18.93 6.27
CA TRP A 473 -7.17 18.23 6.99
C TRP A 473 -7.70 17.06 6.15
N GLN A 474 -8.05 15.99 6.82
CA GLN A 474 -8.78 14.86 6.24
C GLN A 474 -9.92 14.40 7.14
N ASP A 475 -10.98 13.92 6.49
CA ASP A 475 -12.13 13.32 7.17
C ASP A 475 -11.77 11.95 7.77
N SER A 476 -12.62 11.50 8.70
CA SER A 476 -12.60 10.11 9.17
C SER A 476 -12.94 9.14 8.03
N TYR A 477 -12.41 7.94 8.10
CA TYR A 477 -12.73 6.91 7.11
C TYR A 477 -12.65 5.52 7.71
N VAL A 478 -13.35 4.56 7.08
CA VAL A 478 -13.24 3.15 7.44
C VAL A 478 -11.94 2.61 6.88
N TYR A 479 -11.06 2.17 7.77
CA TYR A 479 -9.83 1.44 7.43
C TYR A 479 -10.14 -0.05 7.40
N GLU A 480 -9.75 -0.71 6.32
CA GLU A 480 -9.90 -2.15 6.12
C GLU A 480 -8.54 -2.78 5.82
N SER A 481 -8.21 -3.83 6.53
CA SER A 481 -7.07 -4.69 6.22
C SER A 481 -7.44 -6.16 6.44
N SER A 482 -6.53 -7.07 6.11
CA SER A 482 -6.72 -8.50 6.33
C SER A 482 -6.85 -8.90 7.81
N PHE A 483 -6.50 -8.02 8.76
CA PHE A 483 -6.43 -8.32 10.20
C PHE A 483 -7.25 -7.41 11.07
N ILE A 484 -7.43 -6.15 10.68
CA ILE A 484 -8.11 -5.16 11.47
C ILE A 484 -8.94 -4.24 10.58
N SER A 485 -10.16 -3.97 11.00
CA SER A 485 -11.02 -2.97 10.39
C SER A 485 -11.57 -2.06 11.47
N GLY A 486 -11.77 -0.79 11.15
CA GLY A 486 -12.32 0.19 12.08
C GLY A 486 -12.27 1.60 11.52
N THR A 487 -12.70 2.57 12.31
CA THR A 487 -12.74 3.97 11.86
C THR A 487 -11.46 4.70 12.24
N THR A 488 -10.71 5.18 11.25
CA THR A 488 -9.63 6.14 11.45
C THR A 488 -10.23 7.52 11.70
N PRO A 489 -9.88 8.21 12.80
CA PRO A 489 -10.44 9.52 13.13
C PRO A 489 -10.03 10.60 12.11
N SER A 490 -10.85 11.62 11.95
CA SER A 490 -10.46 12.84 11.24
C SER A 490 -9.33 13.57 11.99
N PHE A 491 -8.43 14.20 11.25
CA PHE A 491 -7.40 15.04 11.84
C PHE A 491 -7.05 16.23 10.96
N GLY A 492 -6.43 17.24 11.57
CA GLY A 492 -5.82 18.35 10.86
C GLY A 492 -4.52 18.74 11.51
N ALA A 493 -3.55 19.16 10.69
CA ALA A 493 -2.23 19.59 11.14
C ALA A 493 -1.77 20.84 10.39
N LEU A 494 -0.92 21.62 11.06
CA LEU A 494 -0.35 22.86 10.56
C LEU A 494 1.14 22.64 10.28
N ASP A 495 1.57 22.85 9.05
CA ASP A 495 2.97 22.80 8.65
C ASP A 495 3.50 24.22 8.44
N ALA A 496 4.74 24.47 8.80
CA ALA A 496 5.40 25.75 8.60
C ALA A 496 6.84 25.56 8.16
N GLN A 497 7.28 26.42 7.23
CA GLN A 497 8.67 26.48 6.80
C GLN A 497 9.08 27.92 6.57
N ILE A 498 10.29 28.26 7.01
CA ILE A 498 11.00 29.47 6.60
C ILE A 498 12.25 29.07 5.82
N SER A 499 12.65 29.89 4.86
CA SER A 499 13.83 29.66 4.03
C SER A 499 14.63 30.93 3.85
N MET A 500 15.94 30.77 3.75
CA MET A 500 16.87 31.88 3.49
C MET A 500 17.87 31.45 2.41
N LYS A 501 17.92 32.19 1.32
CA LYS A 501 18.97 32.06 0.30
C LYS A 501 20.25 32.71 0.80
N LEU A 502 21.36 32.10 0.48
CA LEU A 502 22.72 32.59 0.78
C LEU A 502 23.43 32.92 -0.54
N PRO A 503 23.16 34.10 -1.17
CA PRO A 503 23.65 34.38 -2.53
C PRO A 503 25.19 34.41 -2.61
N LYS A 504 25.88 34.78 -1.53
CA LYS A 504 27.35 34.79 -1.44
C LYS A 504 27.98 33.40 -1.33
N LEU A 505 27.17 32.38 -1.06
CA LEU A 505 27.61 30.99 -0.90
C LEU A 505 26.97 30.14 -2.02
N GLN A 506 27.37 30.42 -3.26
CA GLN A 506 26.91 29.66 -4.45
C GLN A 506 25.39 29.44 -4.50
N ASN A 507 24.58 30.46 -4.16
CA ASN A 507 23.12 30.37 -4.08
C ASN A 507 22.58 29.24 -3.16
N SER A 508 23.34 28.87 -2.16
CA SER A 508 22.92 27.90 -1.14
C SER A 508 21.67 28.37 -0.40
N MET A 509 20.95 27.46 0.21
CA MET A 509 19.70 27.73 0.90
C MET A 509 19.63 27.02 2.25
N ILE A 510 19.26 27.75 3.28
CA ILE A 510 18.89 27.18 4.58
C ILE A 510 17.35 27.14 4.66
N LYS A 511 16.82 26.04 5.16
CA LYS A 511 15.40 25.89 5.50
C LYS A 511 15.26 25.42 6.95
N ILE A 512 14.33 25.99 7.68
CA ILE A 512 13.90 25.53 9.00
C ILE A 512 12.39 25.32 8.91
N GLY A 513 11.92 24.19 9.34
CA GLY A 513 10.51 23.87 9.23
C GLY A 513 10.03 22.82 10.20
N ALA A 514 8.72 22.67 10.22
CA ALA A 514 8.03 21.62 10.95
C ALA A 514 6.83 21.13 10.15
N THR A 515 6.62 19.84 10.15
CA THR A 515 5.31 19.25 9.87
C THR A 515 4.59 19.02 11.19
N ASN A 516 3.28 19.26 11.24
CA ASN A 516 2.50 19.26 12.48
C ASN A 516 3.14 20.13 13.56
N LEU A 517 3.34 21.41 13.22
CA LEU A 517 4.01 22.42 14.06
C LEU A 517 3.49 22.48 15.51
N LEU A 518 2.19 22.25 15.70
CA LEU A 518 1.53 22.28 17.00
C LEU A 518 1.69 20.98 17.81
N ASN A 519 2.39 19.98 17.24
CA ASN A 519 2.63 18.68 17.86
C ASN A 519 1.35 18.00 18.36
N LYS A 520 0.24 18.15 17.65
CA LYS A 520 -1.01 17.49 17.99
C LYS A 520 -1.00 16.06 17.46
N TYR A 521 -0.90 15.08 18.34
CA TYR A 521 -0.85 13.69 17.95
C TYR A 521 -2.10 13.23 17.20
N TYR A 522 -1.93 12.51 16.11
CA TYR A 522 -2.99 11.89 15.32
C TYR A 522 -2.55 10.51 14.80
N VAL A 523 -3.52 9.74 14.34
CA VAL A 523 -3.30 8.42 13.68
C VAL A 523 -3.80 8.54 12.26
N ASP A 524 -3.00 8.15 11.29
CA ASP A 524 -3.35 8.16 9.87
C ASP A 524 -3.95 6.84 9.36
N ALA A 525 -3.69 5.73 10.07
CA ALA A 525 -4.30 4.42 9.84
C ALA A 525 -4.37 3.63 11.15
N ILE A 526 -5.40 2.78 11.30
CA ILE A 526 -5.54 1.91 12.48
C ILE A 526 -4.34 0.95 12.56
N GLY A 527 -3.78 0.80 13.74
CA GLY A 527 -2.58 0.00 13.99
C GLY A 527 -1.27 0.74 13.80
N ASN A 528 -1.26 1.94 13.22
CA ASN A 528 -0.07 2.77 13.13
C ASN A 528 0.20 3.51 14.45
N SER A 529 1.47 3.86 14.65
CA SER A 529 1.88 4.73 15.74
C SER A 529 1.29 6.13 15.57
N GLN A 530 1.05 6.82 16.68
CA GLN A 530 0.64 8.22 16.65
C GLN A 530 1.75 9.09 16.03
N ILE A 531 1.37 10.02 15.17
CA ILE A 531 2.25 10.96 14.49
C ILE A 531 2.22 12.28 15.24
N GLY A 532 3.38 12.70 15.74
CA GLY A 532 3.61 14.01 16.37
C GLY A 532 4.27 15.00 15.42
N GLY A 533 4.80 16.09 15.96
CA GLY A 533 5.53 17.11 15.20
C GLY A 533 6.92 16.62 14.78
N LEU A 534 7.29 16.83 13.51
CA LEU A 534 8.64 16.63 12.99
C LEU A 534 9.27 17.98 12.69
N TYR A 535 10.35 18.31 13.36
CA TYR A 535 11.09 19.57 13.19
C TYR A 535 12.40 19.31 12.48
N TYR A 536 12.77 20.15 11.51
CA TYR A 536 13.95 19.93 10.70
C TYR A 536 14.70 21.22 10.35
N ILE A 537 15.99 21.06 10.12
CA ILE A 537 16.87 22.06 9.48
C ILE A 537 17.45 21.40 8.23
N SER A 538 17.44 22.11 7.12
CA SER A 538 17.99 21.65 5.85
C SER A 538 18.96 22.70 5.31
N LEU A 539 20.13 22.27 4.88
CA LEU A 539 21.11 23.06 4.15
C LEU A 539 21.23 22.49 2.73
N GLY A 540 20.85 23.27 1.73
CA GLY A 540 21.14 22.97 0.33
C GLY A 540 22.36 23.77 -0.12
N TYR A 541 23.40 23.08 -0.58
CA TYR A 541 24.64 23.68 -1.08
C TYR A 541 24.79 23.38 -2.57
N ASN A 542 24.94 24.42 -3.38
CA ASN A 542 25.19 24.27 -4.82
C ASN A 542 26.70 24.18 -5.05
N VAL A 543 27.15 23.12 -5.64
CA VAL A 543 28.57 22.91 -5.98
C VAL A 543 28.92 23.50 -7.35
N PHE A 544 27.90 23.65 -8.24
CA PHE A 544 28.05 24.10 -9.62
C PHE A 544 27.18 25.31 -9.93
#